data_a0ceb99d6e5bcf4e2236cc3d20852c70
#
_entry.id   a0ceb99d6e5bcf4e2236cc3d20852c70
#
_cell.length_a   1.000
_cell.length_b   1.000
_cell.length_c   1.000
_cell.angle_alpha   90.00
_cell.angle_beta   90.00
_cell.angle_gamma   90.00
#
_symmetry.space_group_name_H-M   'P 1'
#
loop_
_entity.id
_entity.type
_entity.pdbx_description
1 polymer ?
#
loop_
_entity_poly.entity_id
_entity_poly.type
_entity_poly.pdbx_seq_one_letter_code
_entity_poly.pdbx_strand_id
1 'polypeptide(L)'
;MKIKAIASSSKGNCYLITKDGSSLLLECGISIKEIRKTLDFNLSSVAGCLCTHAHQDHSKAILGVAKSGVDVYTSEGTLEALGIVSHRTHAIVAHRQFDIDGWTILPFDTKHDAPEPLGFLIARGNEKLLYLTDSAYCHYRFKGITHFMVEVNYCEEILDRNISNGSLDRSLKKRLRRNHFSLETAVDFFKANDLSKTISIHLIHLSSGNSDEKVIKETIQRTTGKHVIVTQERIDKDQGLDKYEDEKGNNGR
;
A
#
# COMPACT_ATOMS: atom_id res chain seq x y z
N MET A 1 -7.99 -11.94 -8.19
CA MET A 1 -6.93 -11.55 -7.23
C MET A 1 -7.59 -11.08 -5.94
N LYS A 2 -7.11 -11.54 -4.77
CA LYS A 2 -7.56 -11.03 -3.46
C LYS A 2 -6.52 -10.03 -2.95
N ILE A 3 -6.98 -8.90 -2.43
CA ILE A 3 -6.15 -7.85 -1.86
C ILE A 3 -6.59 -7.66 -0.42
N LYS A 4 -5.66 -7.85 0.53
CA LYS A 4 -5.87 -7.67 1.97
C LYS A 4 -4.91 -6.60 2.48
N ALA A 5 -5.43 -5.49 3.02
CA ALA A 5 -4.59 -4.58 3.77
C ALA A 5 -4.29 -5.17 5.15
N ILE A 6 -3.03 -5.16 5.51
CA ILE A 6 -2.56 -5.42 6.88
C ILE A 6 -2.41 -4.07 7.58
N ALA A 7 -1.86 -3.08 6.87
CA ALA A 7 -1.79 -1.69 7.28
C ALA A 7 -1.80 -0.78 6.05
N SER A 8 -2.38 0.42 6.17
CA SER A 8 -2.44 1.41 5.08
C SER A 8 -2.54 2.83 5.67
N SER A 9 -1.42 3.43 5.98
CA SER A 9 -1.34 4.79 6.53
C SER A 9 0.10 5.30 6.52
N SER A 10 0.31 6.59 6.82
CA SER A 10 1.63 7.18 7.06
C SER A 10 2.38 6.61 8.29
N LYS A 11 1.77 5.69 9.05
CA LYS A 11 2.42 4.97 10.16
C LYS A 11 2.98 3.62 9.75
N GLY A 12 2.53 3.10 8.61
CA GLY A 12 2.99 1.84 8.06
C GLY A 12 2.07 1.31 6.97
N ASN A 13 2.68 0.74 5.95
CA ASN A 13 2.01 0.15 4.81
C ASN A 13 2.45 -1.32 4.67
N CYS A 14 1.48 -2.20 4.51
CA CYS A 14 1.73 -3.61 4.26
C CYS A 14 0.45 -4.25 3.70
N TYR A 15 0.56 -4.90 2.56
CA TYR A 15 -0.58 -5.52 1.89
C TYR A 15 -0.22 -6.93 1.47
N LEU A 16 -1.19 -7.83 1.52
CA LEU A 16 -1.08 -9.19 0.99
C LEU A 16 -1.96 -9.30 -0.26
N ILE A 17 -1.35 -9.65 -1.37
CA ILE A 17 -2.07 -10.00 -2.59
C ILE A 17 -1.98 -11.51 -2.83
N THR A 18 -3.11 -12.14 -3.13
CA THR A 18 -3.18 -13.59 -3.31
C THR A 18 -3.95 -13.94 -4.58
N LYS A 19 -3.40 -14.86 -5.37
CA LYS A 19 -4.06 -15.45 -6.52
C LYS A 19 -3.52 -16.84 -6.81
N ASP A 20 -4.42 -17.77 -7.13
CA ASP A 20 -4.08 -19.15 -7.52
C ASP A 20 -3.11 -19.84 -6.54
N GLY A 21 -3.39 -19.70 -5.23
CA GLY A 21 -2.63 -20.33 -4.16
C GLY A 21 -1.28 -19.69 -3.82
N SER A 22 -0.82 -18.68 -4.54
CA SER A 22 0.42 -17.95 -4.27
C SER A 22 0.13 -16.54 -3.76
N SER A 23 1.02 -16.01 -2.94
CA SER A 23 0.87 -14.68 -2.33
C SER A 23 2.14 -13.85 -2.45
N LEU A 24 1.98 -12.53 -2.62
CA LEU A 24 3.05 -11.54 -2.50
C LEU A 24 2.71 -10.55 -1.38
N LEU A 25 3.72 -10.10 -0.64
CA LEU A 25 3.63 -8.90 0.17
C LEU A 25 3.95 -7.67 -0.69
N LEU A 26 3.17 -6.62 -0.54
CA LEU A 26 3.49 -5.28 -1.00
C LEU A 26 3.74 -4.44 0.23
N GLU A 27 4.92 -3.88 0.33
CA GLU A 27 5.47 -3.17 1.48
C GLU A 27 5.63 -4.03 2.75
N CYS A 28 6.50 -3.57 3.61
CA CYS A 28 6.73 -4.12 4.93
C CYS A 28 7.01 -3.02 5.98
N GLY A 29 6.23 -1.94 5.93
CA GLY A 29 6.39 -0.74 6.74
C GLY A 29 5.90 -0.84 8.19
N ILE A 30 5.47 -2.02 8.62
CA ILE A 30 5.04 -2.31 9.99
C ILE A 30 6.02 -3.26 10.69
N SER A 31 5.78 -3.58 11.96
CA SER A 31 6.69 -4.50 12.66
C SER A 31 6.59 -5.92 12.07
N ILE A 32 7.72 -6.64 12.03
CA ILE A 32 7.74 -8.05 11.59
C ILE A 32 6.84 -8.93 12.47
N LYS A 33 6.63 -8.56 13.74
CA LYS A 33 5.73 -9.27 14.66
C LYS A 33 4.29 -9.18 14.18
N GLU A 34 3.85 -8.01 13.73
CA GLU A 34 2.50 -7.79 13.19
C GLU A 34 2.31 -8.52 11.87
N ILE A 35 3.30 -8.47 10.97
CA ILE A 35 3.27 -9.23 9.71
C ILE A 35 3.10 -10.73 10.00
N ARG A 36 3.95 -11.28 10.88
CA ARG A 36 3.87 -12.70 11.28
C ARG A 36 2.53 -13.08 11.88
N LYS A 37 2.01 -12.25 12.79
CA LYS A 37 0.69 -12.49 13.43
C LYS A 37 -0.42 -12.52 12.39
N THR A 38 -0.44 -11.61 11.43
CA THR A 38 -1.49 -11.52 10.39
C THR A 38 -1.44 -12.68 9.41
N LEU A 39 -0.27 -13.31 9.25
CA LEU A 39 -0.05 -14.47 8.39
C LEU A 39 -0.04 -15.79 9.18
N ASP A 40 -0.60 -15.79 10.39
CA ASP A 40 -0.66 -16.94 11.29
C ASP A 40 0.71 -17.63 11.45
N PHE A 41 1.78 -16.81 11.50
CA PHE A 41 3.19 -17.23 11.55
C PHE A 41 3.67 -18.08 10.37
N ASN A 42 2.88 -18.14 9.29
CA ASN A 42 3.22 -18.89 8.08
C ASN A 42 3.67 -17.97 6.94
N LEU A 43 4.92 -17.50 7.00
CA LEU A 43 5.51 -16.70 5.93
C LEU A 43 5.97 -17.55 4.74
N SER A 44 6.08 -18.88 4.88
CA SER A 44 6.50 -19.77 3.79
C SER A 44 5.51 -19.81 2.62
N SER A 45 4.27 -19.35 2.82
CA SER A 45 3.26 -19.21 1.76
C SER A 45 3.43 -17.92 0.94
N VAL A 46 4.37 -17.04 1.32
CA VAL A 46 4.65 -15.78 0.64
C VAL A 46 5.79 -15.99 -0.34
N ALA A 47 5.52 -15.84 -1.63
CA ALA A 47 6.50 -16.03 -2.71
C ALA A 47 7.58 -14.95 -2.72
N GLY A 48 7.26 -13.73 -2.27
CA GLY A 48 8.18 -12.60 -2.19
C GLY A 48 7.55 -11.36 -1.61
N CYS A 49 8.37 -10.38 -1.27
CA CYS A 49 7.97 -9.06 -0.81
C CYS A 49 8.49 -7.99 -1.79
N LEU A 50 7.61 -7.12 -2.28
CA LEU A 50 7.97 -5.96 -3.09
C LEU A 50 7.94 -4.72 -2.21
N CYS A 51 9.05 -3.97 -2.14
CA CYS A 51 9.14 -2.72 -1.40
C CYS A 51 9.42 -1.56 -2.36
N THR A 52 8.66 -0.48 -2.28
CA THR A 52 8.75 0.63 -3.23
C THR A 52 9.93 1.54 -2.98
N HIS A 53 10.24 1.86 -1.71
CA HIS A 53 11.28 2.82 -1.36
C HIS A 53 11.71 2.74 0.12
N ALA A 54 12.70 3.54 0.50
CA ALA A 54 13.41 3.44 1.77
C ALA A 54 12.68 4.02 2.99
N HIS A 55 11.57 4.78 2.85
CA HIS A 55 10.88 5.35 4.01
C HIS A 55 10.37 4.27 4.97
N GLN A 56 10.46 4.56 6.28
CA GLN A 56 10.22 3.57 7.33
C GLN A 56 8.81 2.98 7.33
N ASP A 57 7.82 3.73 6.90
CA ASP A 57 6.43 3.28 6.75
C ASP A 57 6.21 2.37 5.53
N HIS A 58 7.26 2.08 4.74
CA HIS A 58 7.28 1.11 3.64
C HIS A 58 8.30 -0.01 3.86
N SER A 59 9.43 0.28 4.50
CA SER A 59 10.64 -0.57 4.51
C SER A 59 11.03 -1.15 5.87
N LYS A 60 10.37 -0.74 6.97
CA LYS A 60 10.74 -1.01 8.37
C LYS A 60 11.11 -2.46 8.68
N ALA A 61 10.43 -3.42 8.08
CA ALA A 61 10.64 -4.84 8.36
C ALA A 61 11.42 -5.60 7.27
N ILE A 62 12.07 -4.95 6.30
CA ILE A 62 12.80 -5.63 5.21
C ILE A 62 13.70 -6.74 5.74
N LEU A 63 14.61 -6.43 6.69
CA LEU A 63 15.50 -7.44 7.28
C LEU A 63 14.74 -8.52 8.06
N GLY A 64 13.62 -8.16 8.70
CA GLY A 64 12.78 -9.11 9.42
C GLY A 64 12.09 -10.10 8.49
N VAL A 65 11.59 -9.63 7.35
CA VAL A 65 10.99 -10.42 6.28
C VAL A 65 12.05 -11.35 5.66
N ALA A 66 13.21 -10.81 5.29
CA ALA A 66 14.32 -11.57 4.74
C ALA A 66 14.80 -12.69 5.72
N LYS A 67 15.00 -12.36 7.01
CA LYS A 67 15.33 -13.35 8.06
C LYS A 67 14.24 -14.39 8.30
N SER A 68 13.01 -14.13 7.86
CA SER A 68 11.91 -15.10 7.93
C SER A 68 11.83 -16.03 6.71
N GLY A 69 12.82 -15.95 5.80
CA GLY A 69 12.93 -16.82 4.63
C GLY A 69 12.26 -16.31 3.37
N VAL A 70 11.70 -15.08 3.38
CA VAL A 70 11.04 -14.45 2.23
C VAL A 70 12.03 -13.54 1.50
N ASP A 71 12.14 -13.68 0.19
CA ASP A 71 12.96 -12.80 -0.64
C ASP A 71 12.29 -11.42 -0.80
N VAL A 72 13.09 -10.35 -0.67
CA VAL A 72 12.63 -8.97 -0.77
C VAL A 72 13.23 -8.32 -2.02
N TYR A 73 12.39 -7.72 -2.83
CA TYR A 73 12.75 -7.07 -4.08
C TYR A 73 12.49 -5.57 -3.96
N THR A 74 13.51 -4.77 -4.16
CA THR A 74 13.46 -3.30 -4.10
C THR A 74 14.58 -2.70 -4.96
N SER A 75 14.64 -1.37 -5.11
CA SER A 75 15.72 -0.72 -5.86
C SER A 75 17.08 -0.78 -5.13
N GLU A 76 18.18 -0.67 -5.89
CA GLU A 76 19.52 -0.53 -5.32
C GLU A 76 19.59 0.71 -4.41
N GLY A 77 19.08 1.85 -4.87
CA GLY A 77 19.04 3.08 -4.06
C GLY A 77 18.30 2.92 -2.74
N THR A 78 17.26 2.07 -2.69
CA THR A 78 16.58 1.73 -1.43
C THR A 78 17.47 0.91 -0.50
N LEU A 79 18.17 -0.11 -1.03
CA LEU A 79 19.07 -0.96 -0.23
C LEU A 79 20.25 -0.16 0.33
N GLU A 80 20.85 0.70 -0.50
CA GLU A 80 21.94 1.60 -0.09
C GLU A 80 21.51 2.59 0.99
N ALA A 81 20.36 3.25 0.80
CA ALA A 81 19.82 4.22 1.77
C ALA A 81 19.52 3.59 3.14
N LEU A 82 19.17 2.31 3.17
CA LEU A 82 18.91 1.55 4.40
C LEU A 82 20.15 0.85 4.96
N GLY A 83 21.27 0.82 4.21
CA GLY A 83 22.47 0.07 4.58
C GLY A 83 22.22 -1.44 4.69
N ILE A 84 21.33 -1.99 3.85
CA ILE A 84 20.92 -3.40 3.94
C ILE A 84 21.73 -4.25 2.99
N VAL A 85 22.36 -5.29 3.54
CA VAL A 85 23.03 -6.36 2.79
C VAL A 85 22.50 -7.70 3.29
N SER A 86 21.86 -8.47 2.40
CA SER A 86 21.33 -9.80 2.72
C SER A 86 21.24 -10.64 1.43
N HIS A 87 21.50 -11.95 1.53
CA HIS A 87 21.33 -12.87 0.39
C HIS A 87 19.87 -13.02 -0.09
N ARG A 88 18.91 -12.51 0.69
CA ARG A 88 17.48 -12.50 0.37
C ARG A 88 16.94 -11.12 0.02
N THR A 89 17.81 -10.14 -0.20
CA THR A 89 17.42 -8.84 -0.72
C THR A 89 17.97 -8.70 -2.15
N HIS A 90 17.07 -8.41 -3.08
CA HIS A 90 17.36 -8.41 -4.52
C HIS A 90 17.14 -7.00 -5.07
N ALA A 91 18.17 -6.41 -5.63
CA ALA A 91 18.06 -5.15 -6.35
C ALA A 91 17.34 -5.36 -7.68
N ILE A 92 16.29 -4.58 -7.90
CA ILE A 92 15.52 -4.56 -9.14
C ILE A 92 15.58 -3.18 -9.80
N VAL A 93 15.42 -3.14 -11.10
CA VAL A 93 15.56 -1.92 -11.91
C VAL A 93 14.23 -1.57 -12.58
N ALA A 94 13.85 -0.29 -12.57
CA ALA A 94 12.68 0.19 -13.30
C ALA A 94 12.72 -0.24 -14.77
N HIS A 95 11.56 -0.58 -15.33
CA HIS A 95 11.37 -1.07 -16.71
C HIS A 95 12.01 -2.42 -17.03
N ARG A 96 12.53 -3.14 -16.05
CA ARG A 96 13.02 -4.51 -16.21
C ARG A 96 12.06 -5.49 -15.58
N GLN A 97 11.34 -6.23 -16.42
CA GLN A 97 10.44 -7.29 -15.97
C GLN A 97 11.21 -8.46 -15.36
N PHE A 98 10.63 -9.07 -14.31
CA PHE A 98 11.09 -10.31 -13.71
C PHE A 98 9.91 -11.13 -13.18
N ASP A 99 10.14 -12.37 -12.84
CA ASP A 99 9.11 -13.30 -12.38
C ASP A 99 9.41 -13.84 -10.98
N ILE A 100 8.36 -14.00 -10.17
CA ILE A 100 8.40 -14.62 -8.83
C ILE A 100 7.26 -15.62 -8.76
N ASP A 101 7.50 -16.91 -8.69
CA ASP A 101 6.50 -17.96 -8.49
C ASP A 101 5.24 -17.80 -9.38
N GLY A 102 5.45 -17.51 -10.67
CA GLY A 102 4.37 -17.29 -11.64
C GLY A 102 3.68 -15.92 -11.56
N TRP A 103 4.17 -15.01 -10.73
CA TRP A 103 3.87 -13.59 -10.80
C TRP A 103 4.85 -12.90 -11.75
N THR A 104 4.35 -12.15 -12.69
CA THR A 104 5.17 -11.28 -13.56
C THR A 104 5.15 -9.86 -13.01
N ILE A 105 6.31 -9.30 -12.72
CA ILE A 105 6.49 -8.00 -12.09
C ILE A 105 7.23 -7.07 -13.06
N LEU A 106 6.65 -5.89 -13.31
CA LEU A 106 7.31 -4.81 -14.04
C LEU A 106 7.38 -3.58 -13.13
N PRO A 107 8.54 -3.28 -12.53
CA PRO A 107 8.75 -2.05 -11.79
C PRO A 107 8.75 -0.84 -12.74
N PHE A 108 8.30 0.31 -12.24
CA PHE A 108 8.44 1.60 -12.92
C PHE A 108 8.81 2.69 -11.91
N ASP A 109 9.49 3.73 -12.38
CA ASP A 109 9.89 4.84 -11.52
C ASP A 109 8.68 5.71 -11.12
N THR A 110 8.74 6.25 -9.90
CA THR A 110 7.75 7.17 -9.35
C THR A 110 8.39 8.52 -8.99
N LYS A 111 7.58 9.52 -8.66
CA LYS A 111 8.07 10.85 -8.32
C LYS A 111 7.92 11.12 -6.82
N HIS A 112 8.94 10.76 -6.06
CA HIS A 112 8.97 10.85 -4.60
C HIS A 112 10.35 11.29 -4.09
N ASP A 113 10.44 11.76 -2.83
CA ASP A 113 11.69 12.21 -2.21
C ASP A 113 12.48 11.04 -1.55
N ALA A 114 12.63 9.97 -2.29
CA ALA A 114 13.41 8.80 -1.90
C ALA A 114 14.39 8.40 -3.02
N PRO A 115 15.50 7.70 -2.72
CA PRO A 115 16.37 7.13 -3.75
C PRO A 115 15.67 6.04 -4.55
N GLU A 116 15.63 6.18 -5.88
CA GLU A 116 15.07 5.22 -6.84
C GLU A 116 13.69 4.63 -6.44
N PRO A 117 12.68 5.48 -6.16
CA PRO A 117 11.36 5.00 -5.73
C PRO A 117 10.63 4.30 -6.88
N LEU A 118 9.95 3.19 -6.58
CA LEU A 118 9.31 2.32 -7.54
C LEU A 118 7.80 2.22 -7.34
N GLY A 119 7.06 2.08 -8.45
CA GLY A 119 5.73 1.49 -8.49
C GLY A 119 5.79 0.13 -9.18
N PHE A 120 4.73 -0.66 -9.12
CA PHE A 120 4.72 -2.01 -9.67
C PHE A 120 3.49 -2.28 -10.54
N LEU A 121 3.73 -2.84 -11.73
CA LEU A 121 2.72 -3.53 -12.49
C LEU A 121 2.90 -5.03 -12.25
N ILE A 122 1.88 -5.68 -11.68
CA ILE A 122 1.93 -7.07 -11.20
C ILE A 122 0.88 -7.88 -11.95
N ALA A 123 1.28 -8.95 -12.61
CA ALA A 123 0.37 -9.81 -13.33
C ALA A 123 0.46 -11.27 -12.86
N ARG A 124 -0.69 -11.96 -12.83
CA ARG A 124 -0.79 -13.41 -12.67
C ARG A 124 -2.02 -13.92 -13.40
N GLY A 125 -1.83 -14.85 -14.33
CA GLY A 125 -2.90 -15.31 -15.21
C GLY A 125 -3.50 -14.16 -16.02
N ASN A 126 -4.81 -13.98 -15.95
CA ASN A 126 -5.55 -12.96 -16.69
C ASN A 126 -5.78 -11.65 -15.91
N GLU A 127 -5.21 -11.51 -14.71
CA GLU A 127 -5.38 -10.31 -13.88
C GLU A 127 -4.09 -9.51 -13.77
N LYS A 128 -4.25 -8.20 -13.78
CA LYS A 128 -3.16 -7.22 -13.64
C LYS A 128 -3.51 -6.21 -12.55
N LEU A 129 -2.59 -6.06 -11.60
CA LEU A 129 -2.65 -5.05 -10.56
C LEU A 129 -1.64 -3.94 -10.86
N LEU A 130 -2.09 -2.70 -10.82
CA LEU A 130 -1.21 -1.55 -10.72
C LEU A 130 -1.12 -1.13 -9.25
N TYR A 131 0.09 -1.08 -8.72
CA TYR A 131 0.42 -0.57 -7.39
C TYR A 131 1.22 0.72 -7.50
N LEU A 132 0.66 1.82 -7.04
CA LEU A 132 1.25 3.17 -7.09
C LEU A 132 0.97 3.87 -5.77
N THR A 133 2.01 4.09 -4.98
CA THR A 133 1.99 4.84 -3.73
C THR A 133 3.09 5.89 -3.75
N ASP A 134 3.00 6.87 -2.87
CA ASP A 134 4.01 7.88 -2.62
C ASP A 134 4.59 8.47 -3.92
N SER A 135 3.76 9.22 -4.63
CA SER A 135 4.16 9.88 -5.86
C SER A 135 3.43 11.20 -6.04
N ALA A 136 4.13 12.23 -6.47
CA ALA A 136 3.51 13.51 -6.80
C ALA A 136 2.58 13.43 -8.01
N TYR A 137 2.94 12.59 -8.98
CA TYR A 137 2.17 12.32 -10.21
C TYR A 137 2.66 11.05 -10.89
N CYS A 138 1.88 10.53 -11.86
CA CYS A 138 2.29 9.44 -12.74
C CYS A 138 2.10 9.84 -14.19
N HIS A 139 3.20 9.84 -14.96
CA HIS A 139 3.17 10.19 -16.39
C HIS A 139 2.89 9.00 -17.30
N TYR A 140 2.89 7.79 -16.75
CA TYR A 140 2.58 6.58 -17.51
C TYR A 140 1.08 6.42 -17.74
N ARG A 141 0.77 5.70 -18.82
CA ARG A 141 -0.57 5.25 -19.15
C ARG A 141 -0.58 3.74 -19.24
N PHE A 142 -1.53 3.14 -18.51
CA PHE A 142 -1.63 1.69 -18.39
C PHE A 142 -2.86 1.17 -19.13
N LYS A 143 -2.74 -0.04 -19.69
CA LYS A 143 -3.84 -0.71 -20.39
C LYS A 143 -4.08 -2.11 -19.82
N GLY A 144 -5.36 -2.50 -19.80
CA GLY A 144 -5.75 -3.84 -19.38
C GLY A 144 -5.59 -4.11 -17.89
N ILE A 145 -5.59 -3.06 -17.06
CA ILE A 145 -5.50 -3.18 -15.60
C ILE A 145 -6.85 -3.65 -15.05
N THR A 146 -6.82 -4.73 -14.28
CA THR A 146 -8.01 -5.29 -13.62
C THR A 146 -8.18 -4.74 -12.20
N HIS A 147 -7.09 -4.44 -11.51
CA HIS A 147 -7.09 -3.89 -10.17
C HIS A 147 -6.13 -2.71 -10.07
N PHE A 148 -6.58 -1.64 -9.43
CA PHE A 148 -5.72 -0.51 -9.07
C PHE A 148 -5.58 -0.46 -7.56
N MET A 149 -4.36 -0.29 -7.07
CA MET A 149 -4.04 0.17 -5.72
C MET A 149 -3.27 1.49 -5.87
N VAL A 150 -3.95 2.59 -5.62
CA VAL A 150 -3.40 3.95 -5.87
C VAL A 150 -3.57 4.80 -4.63
N GLU A 151 -2.51 5.51 -4.27
CA GLU A 151 -2.54 6.49 -3.21
C GLU A 151 -3.54 7.61 -3.52
N VAL A 152 -4.27 8.06 -2.49
CA VAL A 152 -4.95 9.36 -2.47
C VAL A 152 -4.73 9.97 -1.09
N ASN A 153 -3.62 10.67 -0.94
CA ASN A 153 -3.14 11.10 0.38
C ASN A 153 -3.97 12.26 0.94
N TYR A 154 -4.33 13.25 0.11
CA TYR A 154 -5.00 14.45 0.59
C TYR A 154 -6.00 15.02 -0.42
N CYS A 155 -6.90 15.89 0.08
CA CYS A 155 -7.76 16.75 -0.73
C CYS A 155 -7.23 18.19 -0.65
N GLU A 156 -7.06 18.86 -1.78
CA GLU A 156 -6.53 20.24 -1.82
C GLU A 156 -7.36 21.21 -0.98
N GLU A 157 -8.69 21.10 -1.02
CA GLU A 157 -9.61 21.93 -0.24
C GLU A 157 -9.39 21.77 1.28
N ILE A 158 -9.25 20.52 1.76
CA ILE A 158 -9.01 20.25 3.17
C ILE A 158 -7.64 20.76 3.59
N LEU A 159 -6.62 20.54 2.76
CA LEU A 159 -5.27 21.00 2.99
C LEU A 159 -5.22 22.53 3.10
N ASP A 160 -5.87 23.24 2.17
CA ASP A 160 -5.93 24.71 2.17
C ASP A 160 -6.68 25.28 3.38
N ARG A 161 -7.77 24.63 3.79
CA ARG A 161 -8.51 24.97 5.00
C ARG A 161 -7.65 24.80 6.25
N ASN A 162 -6.91 23.69 6.38
CA ASN A 162 -6.05 23.41 7.54
C ASN A 162 -4.87 24.40 7.63
N ILE A 163 -4.37 24.90 6.52
CA ILE A 163 -3.35 25.96 6.51
C ILE A 163 -3.96 27.29 6.88
N SER A 164 -5.13 27.63 6.35
CA SER A 164 -5.80 28.92 6.59
C SER A 164 -6.20 29.12 8.05
N ASN A 165 -6.60 28.04 8.73
CA ASN A 165 -6.96 28.06 10.14
C ASN A 165 -5.77 27.85 11.11
N GLY A 166 -4.55 27.72 10.57
CA GLY A 166 -3.33 27.55 11.36
C GLY A 166 -3.09 26.15 11.93
N SER A 167 -3.92 25.17 11.57
CA SER A 167 -3.74 23.77 12.01
C SER A 167 -2.56 23.07 11.32
N LEU A 168 -2.09 23.63 10.21
CA LEU A 168 -1.01 23.07 9.41
C LEU A 168 -0.03 24.15 8.94
N ASP A 169 1.26 23.84 8.98
CA ASP A 169 2.31 24.73 8.47
C ASP A 169 2.32 24.76 6.93
N ARG A 170 2.59 25.94 6.36
CA ARG A 170 2.66 26.13 4.89
C ARG A 170 3.77 25.31 4.23
N SER A 171 4.85 25.01 4.94
CA SER A 171 5.95 24.18 4.41
C SER A 171 5.50 22.76 4.10
N LEU A 172 4.59 22.20 4.92
CA LEU A 172 4.04 20.87 4.73
C LEU A 172 3.21 20.77 3.44
N LYS A 173 2.48 21.83 3.05
CA LYS A 173 1.76 21.89 1.77
C LYS A 173 2.67 21.61 0.58
N LYS A 174 3.83 22.30 0.55
CA LYS A 174 4.80 22.12 -0.53
C LYS A 174 5.37 20.70 -0.56
N ARG A 175 5.61 20.12 0.62
CA ARG A 175 6.09 18.74 0.75
C ARG A 175 5.06 17.73 0.25
N LEU A 176 3.80 17.84 0.70
CA LEU A 176 2.72 16.95 0.28
C LEU A 176 2.54 16.97 -1.24
N ARG A 177 2.45 18.16 -1.85
CA ARG A 177 2.30 18.31 -3.31
C ARG A 177 3.46 17.75 -4.14
N ARG A 178 4.64 17.63 -3.56
CA ARG A 178 5.82 17.09 -4.24
C ARG A 178 5.95 15.59 -4.13
N ASN A 179 5.24 14.98 -3.18
CA ASN A 179 5.50 13.62 -2.76
C ASN A 179 4.27 12.70 -2.85
N HIS A 180 3.06 13.26 -2.90
CA HIS A 180 1.85 12.46 -2.79
C HIS A 180 0.76 12.89 -3.76
N PHE A 181 -0.09 11.95 -4.14
CA PHE A 181 -1.29 12.22 -4.94
C PHE A 181 -2.33 12.96 -4.10
N SER A 182 -2.81 14.09 -4.64
CA SER A 182 -4.08 14.65 -4.21
C SER A 182 -5.26 13.91 -4.82
N LEU A 183 -6.46 14.16 -4.32
CA LEU A 183 -7.70 13.68 -4.94
C LEU A 183 -7.81 14.13 -6.40
N GLU A 184 -7.44 15.38 -6.68
CA GLU A 184 -7.49 15.97 -8.01
C GLU A 184 -6.51 15.27 -8.96
N THR A 185 -5.28 15.02 -8.50
CA THR A 185 -4.28 14.24 -9.26
C THR A 185 -4.76 12.82 -9.54
N ALA A 186 -5.39 12.17 -8.57
CA ALA A 186 -5.96 10.83 -8.74
C ALA A 186 -7.12 10.81 -9.76
N VAL A 187 -8.00 11.80 -9.73
CA VAL A 187 -9.07 11.99 -10.72
C VAL A 187 -8.51 12.10 -12.13
N ASP A 188 -7.48 12.94 -12.33
CA ASP A 188 -6.85 13.12 -13.63
C ASP A 188 -6.12 11.85 -14.09
N PHE A 189 -5.46 11.16 -13.17
CA PHE A 189 -4.82 9.87 -13.43
C PHE A 189 -5.83 8.83 -13.93
N PHE A 190 -6.97 8.64 -13.24
CA PHE A 190 -7.98 7.66 -13.67
C PHE A 190 -8.64 8.04 -14.98
N LYS A 191 -8.93 9.34 -15.24
CA LYS A 191 -9.46 9.80 -16.53
C LYS A 191 -8.53 9.53 -17.70
N ALA A 192 -7.23 9.53 -17.45
CA ALA A 192 -6.22 9.36 -18.48
C ALA A 192 -5.87 7.90 -18.77
N ASN A 193 -6.39 6.94 -17.99
CA ASN A 193 -6.11 5.52 -18.15
C ASN A 193 -7.30 4.73 -18.71
N ASP A 194 -7.00 3.61 -19.37
CA ASP A 194 -8.04 2.67 -19.85
C ASP A 194 -8.57 1.82 -18.69
N LEU A 195 -9.80 2.09 -18.29
CA LEU A 195 -10.48 1.37 -17.21
C LEU A 195 -11.43 0.27 -17.71
N SER A 196 -11.43 -0.06 -18.99
CA SER A 196 -12.39 -1.01 -19.60
C SER A 196 -12.39 -2.38 -18.92
N LYS A 197 -11.22 -2.88 -18.50
CA LYS A 197 -11.06 -4.16 -17.81
C LYS A 197 -11.01 -4.05 -16.27
N THR A 198 -11.20 -2.84 -15.72
CA THR A 198 -11.07 -2.62 -14.27
C THR A 198 -12.25 -3.22 -13.51
N ILE A 199 -11.92 -4.09 -12.56
CA ILE A 199 -12.83 -4.77 -11.63
C ILE A 199 -12.93 -3.98 -10.33
N SER A 200 -11.80 -3.52 -9.77
CA SER A 200 -11.77 -2.76 -8.51
C SER A 200 -10.66 -1.71 -8.49
N ILE A 201 -10.93 -0.64 -7.75
CA ILE A 201 -9.97 0.42 -7.41
C ILE A 201 -9.85 0.45 -5.90
N HIS A 202 -8.66 0.23 -5.38
CA HIS A 202 -8.31 0.34 -3.97
C HIS A 202 -7.57 1.65 -3.76
N LEU A 203 -8.15 2.52 -2.96
CA LEU A 203 -7.53 3.78 -2.56
C LEU A 203 -6.77 3.54 -1.26
N ILE A 204 -5.49 3.86 -1.26
CA ILE A 204 -4.55 3.53 -0.18
C ILE A 204 -3.85 4.79 0.34
N HIS A 205 -3.16 4.68 1.46
CA HIS A 205 -2.26 5.69 2.03
C HIS A 205 -2.92 7.07 2.24
N LEU A 206 -4.16 7.09 2.74
CA LEU A 206 -4.89 8.32 3.04
C LEU A 206 -4.31 9.00 4.29
N SER A 207 -4.18 10.33 4.25
CA SER A 207 -3.80 11.14 5.41
C SER A 207 -4.95 11.26 6.40
N SER A 208 -4.71 11.02 7.68
CA SER A 208 -5.73 11.13 8.72
C SER A 208 -6.24 12.56 8.95
N GLY A 209 -5.47 13.59 8.57
CA GLY A 209 -5.81 14.99 8.83
C GLY A 209 -6.17 15.81 7.58
N ASN A 210 -5.72 15.38 6.40
CA ASN A 210 -5.86 16.16 5.17
C ASN A 210 -6.71 15.45 4.10
N SER A 211 -7.41 14.37 4.46
CA SER A 211 -8.30 13.65 3.57
C SER A 211 -9.68 13.44 4.19
N ASP A 212 -10.67 13.21 3.34
CA ASP A 212 -12.00 12.76 3.71
C ASP A 212 -12.31 11.50 2.90
N GLU A 213 -12.35 10.35 3.59
CA GLU A 213 -12.56 9.05 2.98
C GLU A 213 -13.84 8.98 2.12
N LYS A 214 -14.93 9.54 2.64
CA LYS A 214 -16.22 9.52 1.96
C LYS A 214 -16.16 10.36 0.67
N VAL A 215 -15.64 11.58 0.76
CA VAL A 215 -15.48 12.48 -0.38
C VAL A 215 -14.58 11.86 -1.44
N ILE A 216 -13.44 11.30 -1.04
CA ILE A 216 -12.49 10.65 -1.95
C ILE A 216 -13.15 9.48 -2.67
N LYS A 217 -13.77 8.57 -1.92
CA LYS A 217 -14.44 7.39 -2.46
C LYS A 217 -15.55 7.75 -3.46
N GLU A 218 -16.46 8.63 -3.06
CA GLU A 218 -17.59 9.05 -3.90
C GLU A 218 -17.12 9.76 -5.16
N THR A 219 -16.08 10.60 -5.06
CA THR A 219 -15.52 11.33 -6.21
C THR A 219 -14.89 10.38 -7.22
N ILE A 220 -14.03 9.46 -6.76
CA ILE A 220 -13.39 8.48 -7.66
C ILE A 220 -14.43 7.52 -8.24
N GLN A 221 -15.39 7.07 -7.45
CA GLN A 221 -16.47 6.19 -7.92
C GLN A 221 -17.32 6.85 -9.02
N ARG A 222 -17.72 8.12 -8.81
CA ARG A 222 -18.46 8.91 -9.80
C ARG A 222 -17.65 9.16 -11.07
N THR A 223 -16.34 9.45 -10.92
CA THR A 223 -15.45 9.73 -12.05
C THR A 223 -15.21 8.49 -12.91
N THR A 224 -15.07 7.32 -12.29
CA THR A 224 -14.64 6.09 -12.98
C THR A 224 -15.79 5.14 -13.33
N GLY A 225 -16.92 5.24 -12.61
CA GLY A 225 -17.99 4.25 -12.69
C GLY A 225 -17.61 2.86 -12.19
N LYS A 226 -16.51 2.72 -11.43
CA LYS A 226 -15.96 1.44 -10.98
C LYS A 226 -16.21 1.19 -9.50
N HIS A 227 -16.04 -0.07 -9.07
CA HIS A 227 -16.09 -0.43 -7.67
C HIS A 227 -14.85 0.12 -6.95
N VAL A 228 -15.08 1.04 -6.00
CA VAL A 228 -14.03 1.74 -5.25
C VAL A 228 -14.06 1.31 -3.79
N ILE A 229 -12.91 0.91 -3.28
CA ILE A 229 -12.67 0.48 -1.90
C ILE A 229 -11.64 1.42 -1.30
N VAL A 230 -11.95 2.05 -0.17
CA VAL A 230 -10.93 2.72 0.62
C VAL A 230 -10.32 1.67 1.54
N THR A 231 -9.03 1.46 1.34
CA THR A 231 -8.28 0.41 2.01
C THR A 231 -7.57 1.04 3.20
N GLN A 232 -8.24 1.08 4.34
CA GLN A 232 -7.69 1.48 5.63
C GLN A 232 -7.40 0.26 6.50
N GLU A 233 -6.57 0.44 7.53
CA GLU A 233 -6.34 -0.54 8.58
C GLU A 233 -7.67 -0.85 9.28
N ARG A 234 -8.18 -2.06 9.12
CA ARG A 234 -9.14 -2.61 10.07
C ARG A 234 -8.36 -3.03 11.30
N ILE A 235 -8.13 -2.12 12.21
CA ILE A 235 -7.90 -2.51 13.60
C ILE A 235 -9.23 -3.10 14.04
N ASP A 236 -9.32 -4.41 14.09
CA ASP A 236 -10.41 -5.09 14.77
C ASP A 236 -10.37 -4.67 16.24
N LYS A 237 -11.13 -3.63 16.56
CA LYS A 237 -11.37 -3.20 17.96
C LYS A 237 -12.20 -4.22 18.75
N ASP A 238 -12.52 -5.36 18.14
CA ASP A 238 -13.40 -6.39 18.71
C ASP A 238 -12.69 -7.64 19.25
N GLN A 239 -11.40 -7.55 19.61
CA GLN A 239 -10.77 -8.61 20.42
C GLN A 239 -10.30 -8.07 21.79
N GLY A 240 -11.21 -7.51 22.54
CA GLY A 240 -10.96 -7.08 23.89
C GLY A 240 -12.25 -6.88 24.64
N LEU A 241 -12.88 -7.97 25.07
CA LEU A 241 -13.76 -8.10 26.21
C LEU A 241 -14.71 -9.31 26.00
N ASP A 242 -14.14 -10.50 25.86
CA ASP A 242 -14.91 -11.67 26.28
C ASP A 242 -14.89 -11.71 27.79
N LYS A 243 -16.05 -11.46 28.32
CA LYS A 243 -16.42 -11.47 29.71
C LYS A 243 -16.10 -12.82 30.33
N TYR A 244 -15.23 -12.83 31.32
CA TYR A 244 -15.32 -13.77 32.39
C TYR A 244 -16.56 -13.38 33.24
N GLU A 245 -17.72 -13.86 32.91
CA GLU A 245 -18.84 -13.95 33.84
C GLU A 245 -18.57 -15.14 34.76
N ASP A 246 -18.16 -14.82 35.99
CA ASP A 246 -18.13 -15.74 37.08
C ASP A 246 -19.52 -16.36 37.29
N GLU A 247 -19.67 -17.62 36.90
CA GLU A 247 -20.69 -18.48 37.49
C GLU A 247 -20.33 -18.83 38.92
N LYS A 248 -20.60 -17.94 39.84
CA LYS A 248 -20.83 -18.32 41.23
C LYS A 248 -22.25 -18.85 41.37
N GLY A 249 -22.39 -20.11 41.02
CA GLY A 249 -23.56 -20.89 41.32
C GLY A 249 -23.77 -20.98 42.81
N ASN A 250 -24.86 -20.42 43.23
CA ASN A 250 -25.55 -20.56 44.49
C ASN A 250 -25.78 -22.06 44.79
N ASN A 251 -25.18 -22.56 45.85
CA ASN A 251 -25.68 -23.76 46.55
C ASN A 251 -25.80 -23.44 48.01
N GLY A 252 -26.98 -22.97 48.39
CA GLY A 252 -27.51 -23.08 49.74
C GLY A 252 -28.20 -24.42 49.93
N ARG A 253 -27.79 -25.06 50.92
CA ARG A 253 -28.32 -26.07 51.84
C ARG A 253 -27.47 -27.32 51.99
#